data_524ef44b2c971671c6d1db628ed00695
#
_entry.id   524ef44b2c971671c6d1db628ed00695
#
_cell.length_a   1.000
_cell.length_b   1.000
_cell.length_c   1.000
_cell.angle_alpha   90.00
_cell.angle_beta   90.00
_cell.angle_gamma   90.00
#
_symmetry.space_group_name_H-M   'P 1'
#
loop_
_entity.id
_entity.type
_entity.pdbx_description
1 polymer ?
#
loop_
_entity_poly.entity_id
_entity_poly.type
_entity_poly.pdbx_seq_one_letter_code
_entity_poly.pdbx_strand_id
1 'polypeptide(L)'
;MSTHVVATILALYLCAWWCCVGVVLGGLAMVWIHNLSGGAWGEALRAPLLDLARHTWLLALLFVPVLAGTAILYPWAADAALGVRRWPHEIAAGDATFKAMWLTPLGFVLRGVAVLAIWIVLAAMSRSARWTRSARFAAVALIVYGITVSIAAVDWIMSLMPLWYSSVFGLLLATGQACAGLAFGT
;
A
#
# COMPACT_ATOMS: atom_id res chain seq x y z
N MET A 1 16.97 -19.45 15.64
CA MET A 1 16.97 -17.99 15.34
C MET A 1 15.95 -17.38 16.28
N SER A 2 16.27 -16.36 17.09
CA SER A 2 15.31 -15.79 18.03
C SER A 2 14.15 -15.13 17.29
N THR A 3 12.92 -15.17 17.85
CA THR A 3 11.73 -14.55 17.26
C THR A 3 11.92 -13.05 16.97
N HIS A 4 12.72 -12.36 17.79
CA HIS A 4 13.10 -10.95 17.56
C HIS A 4 13.89 -10.72 16.28
N VAL A 5 14.83 -11.60 15.93
CA VAL A 5 15.60 -11.50 14.68
C VAL A 5 14.70 -11.69 13.47
N VAL A 6 13.77 -12.65 13.52
CA VAL A 6 12.80 -12.88 12.43
C VAL A 6 11.88 -11.68 12.26
N ALA A 7 11.35 -11.12 13.37
CA ALA A 7 10.51 -9.93 13.33
C ALA A 7 11.23 -8.73 12.72
N THR A 8 12.51 -8.51 13.08
CA THR A 8 13.33 -7.43 12.51
C THR A 8 13.55 -7.61 11.02
N ILE A 9 13.86 -8.84 10.57
CA ILE A 9 14.03 -9.14 9.14
C ILE A 9 12.75 -8.88 8.36
N LEU A 10 11.59 -9.32 8.89
CA LEU A 10 10.29 -9.09 8.24
C LEU A 10 9.93 -7.60 8.20
N ALA A 11 10.26 -6.83 9.23
CA ALA A 11 10.03 -5.38 9.25
C ALA A 11 10.89 -4.66 8.19
N LEU A 12 12.18 -5.00 8.09
CA LEU A 12 13.07 -4.48 7.05
C LEU A 12 12.59 -4.88 5.65
N TYR A 13 12.14 -6.12 5.49
CA TYR A 13 11.54 -6.59 4.24
C TYR A 13 10.30 -5.80 3.86
N LEU A 14 9.39 -5.56 4.80
CA LEU A 14 8.20 -4.74 4.56
C LEU A 14 8.58 -3.30 4.14
N CYS A 15 9.58 -2.69 4.78
CA CYS A 15 10.09 -1.37 4.38
C CYS A 15 10.62 -1.38 2.94
N ALA A 16 11.47 -2.35 2.59
CA ALA A 16 12.01 -2.48 1.24
C ALA A 16 10.90 -2.73 0.20
N TRP A 17 9.96 -3.60 0.52
CA TRP A 17 8.80 -3.87 -0.31
C TRP A 17 7.95 -2.61 -0.52
N TRP A 18 7.72 -1.83 0.54
CA TRP A 18 6.97 -0.57 0.46
C TRP A 18 7.67 0.48 -0.41
N CYS A 19 9.00 0.53 -0.40
CA CYS A 19 9.77 1.36 -1.34
C CYS A 19 9.52 0.94 -2.80
N CYS A 20 9.50 -0.37 -3.09
CA CYS A 20 9.16 -0.86 -4.43
C CYS A 20 7.72 -0.48 -4.83
N VAL A 21 6.76 -0.63 -3.91
CA VAL A 21 5.38 -0.13 -4.10
C VAL A 21 5.39 1.36 -4.43
N GLY A 22 6.17 2.14 -3.69
CA GLY A 22 6.31 3.60 -3.88
C GLY A 22 6.76 3.95 -5.28
N VAL A 23 7.79 3.30 -5.79
CA VAL A 23 8.31 3.56 -7.15
C VAL A 23 7.27 3.17 -8.22
N VAL A 24 6.66 1.98 -8.11
CA VAL A 24 5.72 1.48 -9.14
C VAL A 24 4.41 2.27 -9.14
N LEU A 25 3.76 2.42 -7.99
CA LEU A 25 2.47 3.10 -7.90
C LEU A 25 2.62 4.62 -7.98
N GLY A 26 3.69 5.17 -7.40
CA GLY A 26 4.01 6.58 -7.55
C GLY A 26 4.26 6.96 -9.00
N GLY A 27 4.95 6.10 -9.76
CA GLY A 27 5.12 6.27 -11.19
C GLY A 27 3.78 6.28 -11.94
N LEU A 28 2.86 5.36 -11.61
CA LEU A 28 1.50 5.37 -12.17
C LEU A 28 0.73 6.64 -11.79
N ALA A 29 0.81 7.07 -10.53
CA ALA A 29 0.17 8.31 -10.07
C ALA A 29 0.67 9.51 -10.89
N MET A 30 1.97 9.59 -11.18
CA MET A 30 2.53 10.65 -12.02
C MET A 30 1.99 10.60 -13.46
N VAL A 31 1.82 9.41 -14.04
CA VAL A 31 1.17 9.25 -15.35
C VAL A 31 -0.27 9.72 -15.31
N TRP A 32 -1.04 9.42 -14.27
CA TRP A 32 -2.42 9.88 -14.13
C TRP A 32 -2.51 11.39 -13.91
N ILE A 33 -1.63 11.97 -13.09
CA ILE A 33 -1.53 13.43 -12.89
C ILE A 33 -1.22 14.10 -14.23
N HIS A 34 -0.26 13.57 -15.00
CA HIS A 34 0.05 14.10 -16.32
C HIS A 34 -1.12 14.02 -17.30
N ASN A 35 -1.90 12.94 -17.28
CA ASN A 35 -3.12 12.83 -18.11
C ASN A 35 -4.19 13.88 -17.79
N LEU A 36 -4.17 14.44 -16.57
CA LEU A 36 -5.10 15.49 -16.12
C LEU A 36 -4.55 16.90 -16.36
N SER A 37 -3.26 17.11 -16.09
CA SER A 37 -2.62 18.43 -16.16
C SER A 37 -2.12 18.79 -17.55
N GLY A 38 -1.76 17.79 -18.37
CA GLY A 38 -1.13 17.99 -19.67
C GLY A 38 0.30 18.53 -19.59
N GLY A 39 0.76 19.10 -20.68
CA GLY A 39 2.11 19.68 -20.78
C GLY A 39 3.19 18.71 -21.25
N ALA A 40 4.37 19.22 -21.57
CA ALA A 40 5.49 18.44 -22.12
C ALA A 40 6.26 17.65 -21.07
N TRP A 41 6.16 18.04 -19.78
CA TRP A 41 6.97 17.50 -18.68
C TRP A 41 6.82 15.98 -18.48
N GLY A 42 5.62 15.45 -18.66
CA GLY A 42 5.33 14.05 -18.41
C GLY A 42 5.52 13.11 -19.60
N GLU A 43 5.69 13.62 -20.81
CA GLU A 43 5.83 12.78 -22.02
C GLU A 43 7.14 11.97 -21.98
N ALA A 44 8.24 12.57 -21.55
CA ALA A 44 9.53 11.89 -21.42
C ALA A 44 9.50 10.76 -20.39
N LEU A 45 8.75 10.95 -19.29
CA LEU A 45 8.65 10.01 -18.17
C LEU A 45 7.65 8.88 -18.43
N ARG A 46 6.70 9.09 -19.34
CA ARG A 46 5.55 8.23 -19.57
C ARG A 46 5.93 6.78 -19.91
N ALA A 47 6.85 6.61 -20.87
CA ALA A 47 7.23 5.29 -21.34
C ALA A 47 7.90 4.45 -20.23
N PRO A 48 8.95 4.92 -19.53
CA PRO A 48 9.59 4.15 -18.49
C PRO A 48 8.63 3.86 -17.31
N LEU A 49 7.75 4.78 -16.92
CA LEU A 49 6.81 4.58 -15.83
C LEU A 49 5.72 3.56 -16.19
N LEU A 50 5.22 3.54 -17.43
CA LEU A 50 4.29 2.51 -17.89
C LEU A 50 4.94 1.15 -18.06
N ASP A 51 6.23 1.09 -18.44
CA ASP A 51 6.96 -0.18 -18.47
C ASP A 51 7.17 -0.75 -17.08
N LEU A 52 7.50 0.09 -16.11
CA LEU A 52 7.58 -0.31 -14.71
C LEU A 52 6.25 -0.88 -14.20
N ALA A 53 5.13 -0.31 -14.62
CA ALA A 53 3.79 -0.79 -14.25
C ALA A 53 3.47 -2.23 -14.72
N ARG A 54 4.24 -2.80 -15.67
CA ARG A 54 4.12 -4.23 -16.04
C ARG A 54 4.38 -5.15 -14.87
N HIS A 55 5.22 -4.74 -13.95
CA HIS A 55 5.72 -5.54 -12.86
C HIS A 55 4.88 -5.41 -11.58
N THR A 56 3.74 -4.69 -11.64
CA THR A 56 2.85 -4.52 -10.46
C THR A 56 2.41 -5.86 -9.86
N TRP A 57 2.23 -6.92 -10.65
CA TRP A 57 1.90 -8.26 -10.16
C TRP A 57 2.99 -8.85 -9.25
N LEU A 58 4.27 -8.48 -9.46
CA LEU A 58 5.38 -8.90 -8.58
C LEU A 58 5.21 -8.36 -7.17
N LEU A 59 4.60 -7.18 -7.00
CA LEU A 59 4.31 -6.62 -5.68
C LEU A 59 3.39 -7.55 -4.88
N ALA A 60 2.40 -8.16 -5.54
CA ALA A 60 1.52 -9.13 -4.89
C ALA A 60 2.28 -10.42 -4.52
N LEU A 61 3.14 -10.92 -5.40
CA LEU A 61 3.96 -12.09 -5.11
C LEU A 61 4.94 -11.81 -3.95
N LEU A 62 5.60 -10.67 -3.99
CA LEU A 62 6.53 -10.24 -2.94
C LEU A 62 5.83 -9.88 -1.62
N PHE A 63 4.51 -9.74 -1.58
CA PHE A 63 3.76 -9.55 -0.33
C PHE A 63 3.50 -10.86 0.44
N VAL A 64 3.65 -12.01 -0.21
CA VAL A 64 3.42 -13.34 0.41
C VAL A 64 4.22 -13.56 1.70
N PRO A 65 5.52 -13.22 1.80
CA PRO A 65 6.27 -13.36 3.05
C PRO A 65 5.70 -12.51 4.20
N VAL A 66 5.14 -11.33 3.90
CA VAL A 66 4.48 -10.47 4.90
C VAL A 66 3.21 -11.13 5.41
N LEU A 67 2.40 -11.72 4.51
CA LEU A 67 1.20 -12.47 4.88
C LEU A 67 1.56 -13.70 5.72
N ALA A 68 2.58 -14.46 5.35
CA ALA A 68 3.04 -15.62 6.09
C ALA A 68 3.59 -15.26 7.48
N GLY A 69 4.24 -14.09 7.58
CA GLY A 69 4.83 -13.57 8.81
C GLY A 69 3.91 -12.69 9.65
N THR A 70 2.62 -12.58 9.32
CA THR A 70 1.69 -11.64 9.97
C THR A 70 1.65 -11.79 11.49
N ALA A 71 1.60 -13.02 12.03
CA ALA A 71 1.59 -13.28 13.46
C ALA A 71 2.92 -12.94 14.17
N ILE A 72 4.02 -12.83 13.43
CA ILE A 72 5.33 -12.45 13.97
C ILE A 72 5.51 -10.93 13.92
N LEU A 73 5.02 -10.31 12.83
CA LEU A 73 5.24 -8.90 12.53
C LEU A 73 4.25 -7.99 13.25
N TYR A 74 2.97 -8.41 13.35
CA TYR A 74 1.90 -7.58 13.90
C TYR A 74 1.46 -8.05 15.30
N PRO A 75 1.60 -7.20 16.35
CA PRO A 75 1.23 -7.57 17.72
C PRO A 75 -0.23 -8.02 17.87
N TRP A 76 -1.15 -7.34 17.19
CA TRP A 76 -2.58 -7.70 17.19
C TRP A 76 -2.88 -9.08 16.59
N ALA A 77 -2.08 -9.53 15.61
CA ALA A 77 -2.25 -10.84 14.98
C ALA A 77 -1.65 -11.95 15.86
N ALA A 78 -0.56 -11.69 16.57
CA ALA A 78 0.01 -12.59 17.56
C ALA A 78 -1.00 -12.85 18.70
N ASP A 79 -1.63 -11.82 19.22
CA ASP A 79 -2.65 -11.92 20.27
C ASP A 79 -3.88 -12.71 19.78
N ALA A 80 -4.32 -12.47 18.54
CA ALA A 80 -5.42 -13.21 17.93
C ALA A 80 -5.10 -14.71 17.78
N ALA A 81 -3.87 -15.06 17.40
CA ALA A 81 -3.43 -16.46 17.27
C ALA A 81 -3.39 -17.20 18.62
N LEU A 82 -3.14 -16.48 19.72
CA LEU A 82 -3.15 -17.01 21.08
C LEU A 82 -4.53 -17.00 21.74
N GLY A 83 -5.56 -16.49 21.06
CA GLY A 83 -6.90 -16.33 21.61
C GLY A 83 -6.97 -15.27 22.73
N VAL A 84 -5.93 -14.44 22.87
CA VAL A 84 -5.80 -13.42 23.91
C VAL A 84 -5.90 -12.04 23.25
N ARG A 85 -6.82 -11.22 23.70
CA ARG A 85 -6.90 -9.80 23.31
C ARG A 85 -6.25 -8.94 24.39
N ARG A 86 -4.97 -8.70 24.28
CA ARG A 86 -4.23 -7.78 25.14
C ARG A 86 -4.23 -6.37 24.57
N TRP A 87 -5.42 -5.79 24.39
CA TRP A 87 -5.48 -4.37 24.07
C TRP A 87 -5.09 -3.61 25.34
N PRO A 88 -4.15 -2.67 25.26
CA PRO A 88 -3.80 -1.83 26.41
C PRO A 88 -5.06 -1.13 26.92
N HIS A 89 -5.25 -1.09 28.23
CA HIS A 89 -6.38 -0.45 28.91
C HIS A 89 -6.48 1.06 28.61
N GLU A 90 -5.47 1.63 28.00
CA GLU A 90 -5.33 3.04 27.66
C GLU A 90 -6.08 3.45 26.38
N ILE A 91 -6.57 2.50 25.57
CA ILE A 91 -7.36 2.81 24.38
C ILE A 91 -8.80 3.09 24.84
N ALA A 92 -9.33 4.30 24.50
CA ALA A 92 -10.73 4.62 24.73
C ALA A 92 -11.64 3.49 24.21
N ALA A 93 -12.68 3.13 24.96
CA ALA A 93 -13.52 1.96 24.69
C ALA A 93 -14.07 1.90 23.26
N GLY A 94 -14.40 3.05 22.65
CA GLY A 94 -14.86 3.15 21.27
C GLY A 94 -13.78 2.80 20.23
N ASP A 95 -12.58 3.30 20.42
CA ASP A 95 -11.43 3.01 19.55
C ASP A 95 -11.03 1.54 19.60
N ALA A 96 -11.06 0.95 20.80
CA ALA A 96 -10.76 -0.46 21.01
C ALA A 96 -11.76 -1.35 20.25
N THR A 97 -13.04 -1.00 20.23
CA THR A 97 -14.09 -1.75 19.51
C THR A 97 -13.89 -1.70 18.01
N PHE A 98 -13.65 -0.51 17.44
CA PHE A 98 -13.39 -0.36 16.01
C PHE A 98 -12.12 -1.11 15.59
N LYS A 99 -11.02 -0.92 16.29
CA LYS A 99 -9.75 -1.61 16.00
C LYS A 99 -9.90 -3.14 16.09
N ALA A 100 -10.64 -3.64 17.06
CA ALA A 100 -10.89 -5.06 17.22
C ALA A 100 -11.72 -5.65 16.05
N MET A 101 -12.64 -4.87 15.49
CA MET A 101 -13.43 -5.25 14.32
C MET A 101 -12.60 -5.16 13.03
N TRP A 102 -11.76 -4.14 12.91
CA TRP A 102 -10.95 -3.89 11.72
C TRP A 102 -9.72 -4.82 11.64
N LEU A 103 -8.96 -4.93 12.74
CA LEU A 103 -7.71 -5.70 12.79
C LEU A 103 -8.00 -7.18 13.10
N THR A 104 -8.54 -7.87 12.12
CA THR A 104 -8.74 -9.32 12.14
C THR A 104 -7.85 -9.98 11.09
N PRO A 105 -7.25 -11.17 11.35
CA PRO A 105 -6.37 -11.84 10.39
C PRO A 105 -7.04 -12.05 9.02
N LEU A 106 -8.28 -12.52 9.02
CA LEU A 106 -9.04 -12.72 7.78
C LEU A 106 -9.31 -11.38 7.07
N GLY A 107 -9.74 -10.34 7.80
CA GLY A 107 -9.99 -9.02 7.24
C GLY A 107 -8.73 -8.41 6.65
N PHE A 108 -7.59 -8.53 7.31
CA PHE A 108 -6.29 -8.08 6.83
C PHE A 108 -5.91 -8.75 5.50
N VAL A 109 -6.03 -10.08 5.42
CA VAL A 109 -5.73 -10.83 4.19
C VAL A 109 -6.68 -10.44 3.06
N LEU A 110 -7.99 -10.39 3.31
CA LEU A 110 -8.98 -10.06 2.28
C LEU A 110 -8.79 -8.64 1.75
N ARG A 111 -8.59 -7.64 2.62
CA ARG A 111 -8.31 -6.27 2.20
C ARG A 111 -6.98 -6.17 1.46
N GLY A 112 -5.93 -6.87 1.94
CA GLY A 112 -4.64 -6.92 1.29
C GLY A 112 -4.72 -7.46 -0.14
N VAL A 113 -5.41 -8.59 -0.32
CA VAL A 113 -5.63 -9.18 -1.65
C VAL A 113 -6.45 -8.24 -2.54
N ALA A 114 -7.53 -7.63 -2.01
CA ALA A 114 -8.36 -6.70 -2.75
C ALA A 114 -7.56 -5.47 -3.22
N VAL A 115 -6.77 -4.85 -2.33
CA VAL A 115 -5.92 -3.69 -2.66
C VAL A 115 -4.90 -4.04 -3.74
N LEU A 116 -4.19 -5.16 -3.60
CA LEU A 116 -3.21 -5.60 -4.60
C LEU A 116 -3.86 -5.92 -5.94
N ALA A 117 -5.04 -6.58 -5.95
CA ALA A 117 -5.80 -6.85 -7.16
C ALA A 117 -6.22 -5.54 -7.86
N ILE A 118 -6.73 -4.56 -7.11
CA ILE A 118 -7.08 -3.24 -7.64
C ILE A 118 -5.85 -2.57 -8.28
N TRP A 119 -4.69 -2.59 -7.62
CA TRP A 119 -3.47 -1.99 -8.16
C TRP A 119 -3.00 -2.67 -9.46
N ILE A 120 -3.09 -4.01 -9.54
CA ILE A 120 -2.78 -4.77 -10.75
C ILE A 120 -3.74 -4.38 -11.88
N VAL A 121 -5.05 -4.27 -11.60
CA VAL A 121 -6.06 -3.86 -12.59
C VAL A 121 -5.81 -2.42 -13.06
N LEU A 122 -5.56 -1.48 -12.16
CA LEU A 122 -5.24 -0.09 -12.51
C LEU A 122 -3.98 -0.01 -13.39
N ALA A 123 -2.95 -0.77 -13.06
CA ALA A 123 -1.71 -0.85 -13.84
C ALA A 123 -1.97 -1.43 -15.25
N ALA A 124 -2.73 -2.50 -15.35
CA ALA A 124 -3.10 -3.13 -16.63
C ALA A 124 -3.93 -2.17 -17.50
N MET A 125 -4.93 -1.51 -16.92
CA MET A 125 -5.76 -0.52 -17.62
C MET A 125 -4.93 0.69 -18.07
N SER A 126 -4.01 1.19 -17.26
CA SER A 126 -3.13 2.32 -17.60
C SER A 126 -2.26 2.05 -18.84
N ARG A 127 -1.96 0.79 -19.09
CA ARG A 127 -1.16 0.35 -20.27
C ARG A 127 -2.01 0.03 -21.49
N SER A 128 -3.32 -0.11 -21.34
CA SER A 128 -4.23 -0.40 -22.45
C SER A 128 -4.38 0.83 -23.36
N ALA A 129 -4.33 0.60 -24.67
CA ALA A 129 -4.50 1.65 -25.68
C ALA A 129 -5.78 2.48 -25.49
N ARG A 130 -6.85 1.84 -24.97
CA ARG A 130 -8.13 2.51 -24.70
C ARG A 130 -8.05 3.55 -23.58
N TRP A 131 -7.25 3.30 -22.53
CA TRP A 131 -7.28 4.07 -21.29
C TRP A 131 -6.02 4.89 -21.03
N THR A 132 -4.91 4.55 -21.67
CA THR A 132 -3.57 5.07 -21.38
C THR A 132 -3.46 6.60 -21.43
N ARG A 133 -4.32 7.29 -22.21
CA ARG A 133 -4.36 8.77 -22.30
C ARG A 133 -5.72 9.36 -21.88
N SER A 134 -6.57 8.56 -21.25
CA SER A 134 -7.91 9.01 -20.83
C SER A 134 -7.83 9.82 -19.54
N ALA A 135 -8.19 11.11 -19.58
CA ALA A 135 -8.29 11.96 -18.39
C ALA A 135 -9.37 11.47 -17.41
N ARG A 136 -10.51 10.97 -17.92
CA ARG A 136 -11.58 10.42 -17.07
C ARG A 136 -11.10 9.20 -16.29
N PHE A 137 -10.40 8.29 -16.96
CA PHE A 137 -9.80 7.14 -16.29
C PHE A 137 -8.76 7.56 -15.27
N ALA A 138 -7.89 8.51 -15.60
CA ALA A 138 -6.85 9.02 -14.70
C ALA A 138 -7.44 9.64 -13.42
N ALA A 139 -8.53 10.40 -13.52
CA ALA A 139 -9.23 10.96 -12.36
C ALA A 139 -9.76 9.86 -11.44
N VAL A 140 -10.47 8.86 -11.99
CA VAL A 140 -10.99 7.73 -11.22
C VAL A 140 -9.84 6.92 -10.62
N ALA A 141 -8.78 6.65 -11.38
CA ALA A 141 -7.62 5.90 -10.92
C ALA A 141 -6.91 6.58 -9.74
N LEU A 142 -6.76 7.92 -9.76
CA LEU A 142 -6.19 8.67 -8.64
C LEU A 142 -7.06 8.60 -7.38
N ILE A 143 -8.38 8.69 -7.51
CA ILE A 143 -9.30 8.55 -6.37
C ILE A 143 -9.20 7.14 -5.77
N VAL A 144 -9.29 6.11 -6.61
CA VAL A 144 -9.19 4.71 -6.17
C VAL A 144 -7.81 4.43 -5.56
N TYR A 145 -6.74 4.93 -6.16
CA TYR A 145 -5.39 4.86 -5.61
C TYR A 145 -5.31 5.53 -4.23
N GLY A 146 -5.79 6.77 -4.09
CA GLY A 146 -5.77 7.49 -2.81
C GLY A 146 -6.49 6.73 -1.69
N ILE A 147 -7.67 6.16 -1.99
CA ILE A 147 -8.42 5.35 -1.03
C ILE A 147 -7.65 4.07 -0.69
N THR A 148 -7.18 3.34 -1.68
CA THR A 148 -6.52 2.04 -1.47
C THR A 148 -5.15 2.18 -0.80
N VAL A 149 -4.37 3.22 -1.13
CA VAL A 149 -3.10 3.47 -0.44
C VAL A 149 -3.32 3.90 1.01
N SER A 150 -4.42 4.60 1.31
CA SER A 150 -4.78 4.94 2.69
C SER A 150 -5.16 3.70 3.49
N ILE A 151 -5.95 2.79 2.91
CA ILE A 151 -6.26 1.49 3.54
C ILE A 151 -4.98 0.67 3.76
N ALA A 152 -4.11 0.58 2.77
CA ALA A 152 -2.82 -0.10 2.86
C ALA A 152 -1.90 0.50 3.94
N ALA A 153 -1.88 1.83 4.04
CA ALA A 153 -1.12 2.56 5.06
C ALA A 153 -1.59 2.21 6.48
N VAL A 154 -2.91 2.13 6.69
CA VAL A 154 -3.50 1.73 7.98
C VAL A 154 -3.19 0.26 8.28
N ASP A 155 -3.46 -0.64 7.34
CA ASP A 155 -3.35 -2.07 7.56
C ASP A 155 -1.89 -2.55 7.66
N TRP A 156 -0.99 -2.07 6.80
CA TRP A 156 0.35 -2.65 6.67
C TRP A 156 1.43 -1.90 7.45
N ILE A 157 1.22 -0.62 7.73
CA ILE A 157 2.23 0.19 8.40
C ILE A 157 1.72 0.69 9.76
N MET A 158 0.58 1.37 9.80
CA MET A 158 0.06 1.93 11.04
C MET A 158 -0.28 0.84 12.07
N SER A 159 -0.79 -0.31 11.63
CA SER A 159 -1.15 -1.43 12.51
C SER A 159 0.04 -2.13 13.20
N LEU A 160 1.29 -1.82 12.78
CA LEU A 160 2.51 -2.22 13.50
C LEU A 160 2.58 -1.59 14.90
N MET A 161 2.01 -0.39 15.05
CA MET A 161 1.95 0.35 16.30
C MET A 161 0.49 0.69 16.63
N PRO A 162 -0.28 -0.26 17.21
CA PRO A 162 -1.72 -0.12 17.39
C PRO A 162 -2.16 1.07 18.25
N LEU A 163 -1.27 1.62 19.08
CA LEU A 163 -1.52 2.81 19.91
C LEU A 163 -1.39 4.13 19.13
N TRP A 164 -0.69 4.12 18.01
CA TRP A 164 -0.49 5.30 17.18
C TRP A 164 -1.50 5.36 16.04
N TYR A 165 -2.00 6.56 15.74
CA TYR A 165 -2.86 6.80 14.59
C TYR A 165 -2.64 8.20 14.02
N SER A 166 -2.85 8.34 12.71
CA SER A 166 -2.82 9.62 12.02
C SER A 166 -3.78 9.58 10.82
N SER A 167 -4.70 10.53 10.77
CA SER A 167 -5.67 10.65 9.66
C SER A 167 -5.04 11.07 8.33
N VAL A 168 -3.86 11.71 8.38
CA VAL A 168 -3.13 12.23 7.20
C VAL A 168 -2.07 11.25 6.70
N PHE A 169 -1.84 10.14 7.41
CA PHE A 169 -0.73 9.23 7.13
C PHE A 169 -0.80 8.61 5.73
N GLY A 170 -2.00 8.23 5.26
CA GLY A 170 -2.20 7.72 3.91
C GLY A 170 -1.81 8.75 2.83
N LEU A 171 -2.16 10.01 3.03
CA LEU A 171 -1.79 11.09 2.10
C LEU A 171 -0.28 11.34 2.10
N LEU A 172 0.36 11.32 3.28
CA LEU A 172 1.82 11.43 3.40
C LEU A 172 2.53 10.34 2.60
N LEU A 173 2.08 9.09 2.74
CA LEU A 173 2.66 7.97 2.00
C LEU A 173 2.38 8.08 0.49
N ALA A 174 1.18 8.47 0.07
CA ALA A 174 0.86 8.70 -1.34
C ALA A 174 1.76 9.76 -1.97
N THR A 175 2.01 10.87 -1.26
CA THR A 175 2.92 11.94 -1.70
C THR A 175 4.37 11.42 -1.80
N GLY A 176 4.84 10.69 -0.79
CA GLY A 176 6.17 10.06 -0.83
C GLY A 176 6.32 9.08 -1.99
N GLN A 177 5.29 8.29 -2.29
CA GLN A 177 5.27 7.40 -3.45
C GLN A 177 5.34 8.18 -4.76
N ALA A 178 4.56 9.26 -4.92
CA ALA A 178 4.61 10.11 -6.11
C ALA A 178 6.01 10.70 -6.32
N CYS A 179 6.66 11.18 -5.25
CA CYS A 179 8.05 11.64 -5.30
C CYS A 179 9.03 10.52 -5.71
N ALA A 180 8.86 9.31 -5.15
CA ALA A 180 9.70 8.17 -5.49
C ALA A 180 9.54 7.75 -6.95
N GLY A 181 8.31 7.72 -7.46
CA GLY A 181 8.01 7.43 -8.86
C GLY A 181 8.60 8.47 -9.81
N LEU A 182 8.51 9.76 -9.46
CA LEU A 182 9.11 10.84 -10.23
C LEU A 182 10.63 10.73 -10.25
N ALA A 183 11.26 10.55 -9.10
CA ALA A 183 12.72 10.43 -8.99
C ALA A 183 13.28 9.21 -9.75
N PHE A 184 12.51 8.13 -9.84
CA PHE A 184 12.91 6.95 -10.62
C PHE A 184 12.78 7.20 -12.13
N GLY A 185 11.84 8.03 -12.56
CA GLY A 185 11.60 8.32 -13.97
C GLY A 185 12.55 9.35 -14.58
N THR A 186 13.27 10.13 -13.76
CA THR A 186 14.23 11.17 -14.19
C THR A 186 15.64 10.64 -14.31
#